data_f3066d9c60a898534def2d1fed2f929d
#
_entry.id   f3066d9c60a898534def2d1fed2f929d
#
_cell.length_a   1.000
_cell.length_b   1.000
_cell.length_c   1.000
_cell.angle_alpha   90.00
_cell.angle_beta   90.00
_cell.angle_gamma   90.00
#
_symmetry.space_group_name_H-M   'P 1'
#
loop_
_entity.id
_entity.type
_entity.pdbx_description
1 polymer ?
#
loop_
_entity_poly.entity_id
_entity_poly.type
_entity_poly.pdbx_seq_one_letter_code
_entity_poly.pdbx_strand_id
1 'polypeptide(L)'
;MPNVGVERRSAPRYPMAFSAEVVELPRGAKFCARTADISKTGCYIDTLNPIPETMQVRLRITHDDEIFEAIGRVVYVSPSLGMGIVFVEVEPEQRARLDRWFSESGAEF
;
A
#
# COMPACT_ATOMS: atom_id res chain seq x y z
N MET A 1 -22.74 -12.39 -3.27
CA MET A 1 -21.88 -12.56 -3.24
C MET A 1 -21.28 -12.21 -2.20
N PRO A 2 -21.29 -12.14 -1.70
CA PRO A 2 -20.76 -11.83 -0.62
C PRO A 2 -19.41 -12.13 -0.40
N ASN A 3 -18.91 -12.82 -1.14
CA ASN A 3 -17.62 -13.21 -0.92
C ASN A 3 -16.60 -12.26 -1.36
N VAL A 4 -17.00 -11.10 -1.76
CA VAL A 4 -16.09 -10.10 -2.19
C VAL A 4 -15.09 -9.79 -1.11
N GLY A 5 -15.55 -9.66 0.11
CA GLY A 5 -14.65 -9.38 1.20
C GLY A 5 -13.65 -10.50 1.45
N VAL A 6 -14.11 -11.70 1.29
CA VAL A 6 -13.24 -12.84 1.48
C VAL A 6 -12.17 -12.88 0.41
N GLU A 7 -12.56 -12.58 -0.82
CA GLU A 7 -11.60 -12.59 -1.89
C GLU A 7 -10.52 -11.56 -1.70
N ARG A 8 -10.88 -10.40 -1.20
CA ARG A 8 -9.89 -9.38 -0.98
C ARG A 8 -8.92 -9.75 0.12
N ARG A 9 -9.26 -10.75 0.91
CA ARG A 9 -8.38 -11.17 1.97
C ARG A 9 -7.58 -12.37 1.60
N SER A 10 -7.52 -12.70 0.31
CA SER A 10 -6.71 -13.82 -0.11
C SER A 10 -5.24 -13.57 0.23
N ALA A 11 -4.82 -12.30 0.35
CA ALA A 11 -3.47 -11.98 0.75
C ALA A 11 -3.50 -11.48 2.20
N PRO A 12 -2.76 -12.14 3.10
CA PRO A 12 -2.72 -11.70 4.49
C PRO A 12 -2.19 -10.28 4.61
N ARG A 13 -2.68 -9.55 5.58
CA ARG A 13 -2.23 -8.19 5.87
C ARG A 13 -1.38 -8.21 7.11
N TYR A 14 -0.28 -7.48 7.05
CA TYR A 14 0.66 -7.42 8.15
C TYR A 14 0.71 -6.00 8.69
N PRO A 15 0.51 -5.80 10.00
CA PRO A 15 0.58 -4.45 10.57
C PRO A 15 2.01 -3.96 10.52
N MET A 16 2.29 -3.04 9.63
CA MET A 16 3.62 -2.48 9.44
C MET A 16 3.48 -0.98 9.25
N ALA A 17 3.99 -0.22 10.20
CA ALA A 17 3.90 1.23 10.18
C ALA A 17 5.18 1.83 9.61
N PHE A 18 5.26 1.89 8.30
CA PHE A 18 6.44 2.41 7.61
C PHE A 18 6.13 3.76 6.99
N SER A 19 7.18 4.56 6.79
CA SER A 19 7.03 5.84 6.10
C SER A 19 6.67 5.60 4.65
N ALA A 20 5.80 6.42 4.12
CA ALA A 20 5.36 6.30 2.74
C ALA A 20 5.30 7.66 2.08
N GLU A 21 5.73 7.72 0.82
CA GLU A 21 5.58 8.90 0.01
C GLU A 21 4.53 8.54 -1.04
N VAL A 22 3.51 9.37 -1.17
CA VAL A 22 2.41 9.11 -2.09
C VAL A 22 2.37 10.24 -3.11
N VAL A 23 2.42 9.88 -4.39
CA VAL A 23 2.36 10.87 -5.46
C VAL A 23 1.10 10.59 -6.26
N GLU A 24 0.20 11.56 -6.28
CA GLU A 24 -1.04 11.41 -7.04
C GLU A 24 -0.77 11.57 -8.53
N LEU A 25 -1.24 10.65 -9.33
CA LEU A 25 -1.05 10.69 -10.77
C LEU A 25 -2.35 11.13 -11.43
N PRO A 26 -2.27 11.86 -12.52
CA PRO A 26 -1.10 12.33 -13.25
C PRO A 26 -0.54 13.65 -12.76
N ARG A 27 -1.20 14.30 -11.79
CA ARG A 27 -0.80 15.65 -11.40
C ARG A 27 0.52 15.77 -10.69
N GLY A 28 0.92 14.71 -10.00
CA GLY A 28 2.19 14.75 -9.30
C GLY A 28 2.15 15.39 -7.93
N ALA A 29 0.96 15.65 -7.38
CA ALA A 29 0.86 16.16 -6.02
C ALA A 29 1.40 15.09 -5.07
N LYS A 30 2.27 15.49 -4.15
CA LYS A 30 2.98 14.56 -3.31
C LYS A 30 2.80 14.86 -1.84
N PHE A 31 2.66 13.84 -1.03
CA PHE A 31 2.66 14.02 0.42
C PHE A 31 3.26 12.80 1.10
N CYS A 32 3.62 12.98 2.36
CA CYS A 32 4.19 11.91 3.16
C CYS A 32 3.13 11.41 4.13
N ALA A 33 3.15 10.10 4.35
CA ALA A 33 2.19 9.45 5.22
C ALA A 33 2.83 8.21 5.83
N ARG A 34 2.03 7.33 6.39
CA ARG A 34 2.53 6.08 6.96
C ARG A 34 1.58 4.98 6.57
N THR A 35 2.12 3.79 6.40
CA THR A 35 1.28 2.62 6.20
C THR A 35 0.75 2.17 7.56
N ALA A 36 -0.44 1.60 7.57
CA ALA A 36 -0.96 0.93 8.75
C ALA A 36 -0.78 -0.57 8.59
N ASP A 37 -0.99 -1.07 7.38
CA ASP A 37 -0.73 -2.47 7.09
C ASP A 37 -0.33 -2.61 5.63
N ILE A 38 0.31 -3.72 5.33
CA ILE A 38 0.78 -4.04 3.97
C ILE A 38 0.50 -5.51 3.71
N SER A 39 0.14 -5.82 2.44
CA SER A 39 0.01 -7.20 2.01
C SER A 39 0.72 -7.32 0.66
N LYS A 40 0.69 -8.50 0.08
CA LYS A 40 1.29 -8.69 -1.23
C LYS A 40 0.55 -7.93 -2.32
N THR A 41 -0.70 -7.58 -2.10
CA THR A 41 -1.52 -6.96 -3.14
C THR A 41 -1.86 -5.51 -2.88
N GLY A 42 -1.52 -4.97 -1.72
CA GLY A 42 -1.83 -3.58 -1.44
C GLY A 42 -1.49 -3.18 -0.02
N CYS A 43 -1.95 -1.99 0.35
CA CYS A 43 -1.67 -1.46 1.68
C CYS A 43 -2.77 -0.50 2.09
N TYR A 44 -2.79 -0.17 3.39
CA TYR A 44 -3.64 0.88 3.90
C TYR A 44 -2.74 2.03 4.35
N ILE A 45 -3.06 3.22 3.91
CA ILE A 45 -2.27 4.42 4.23
C ILE A 45 -3.07 5.28 5.19
N ASP A 46 -2.46 5.64 6.33
CA ASP A 46 -3.07 6.57 7.27
C ASP A 46 -2.87 7.98 6.78
N THR A 47 -3.93 8.72 6.61
CA THR A 47 -3.84 10.12 6.22
C THR A 47 -5.14 10.83 6.53
N LEU A 48 -5.03 12.10 6.91
CA LEU A 48 -6.22 12.90 7.19
C LEU A 48 -6.91 13.34 5.90
N ASN A 49 -6.17 13.34 4.79
CA ASN A 49 -6.70 13.82 3.52
C ASN A 49 -6.52 12.77 2.43
N PRO A 50 -7.34 11.72 2.43
CA PRO A 50 -7.19 10.65 1.45
C PRO A 50 -7.42 11.15 0.02
N ILE A 51 -6.73 10.50 -0.90
CA ILE A 51 -6.93 10.75 -2.32
C ILE A 51 -8.22 10.04 -2.74
N PRO A 52 -9.01 10.65 -3.61
CA PRO A 52 -10.30 10.05 -4.02
C PRO A 52 -10.14 8.66 -4.62
N GLU A 53 -11.20 7.86 -4.46
CA GLU A 53 -11.22 6.52 -5.03
C GLU A 53 -11.00 6.55 -6.53
N THR A 54 -10.44 5.50 -7.03
CA THR A 54 -10.12 5.24 -8.43
C THR A 54 -8.90 5.97 -8.94
N MET A 55 -8.35 6.91 -8.19
CA MET A 55 -7.15 7.62 -8.63
C MET A 55 -5.94 6.71 -8.51
N GLN A 56 -5.02 6.88 -9.45
CA GLN A 56 -3.76 6.15 -9.39
C GLN A 56 -2.72 6.95 -8.63
N VAL A 57 -1.84 6.24 -7.96
CA VAL A 57 -0.78 6.86 -7.19
C VAL A 57 0.52 6.09 -7.40
N ARG A 58 1.64 6.78 -7.22
CA ARG A 58 2.93 6.13 -7.11
C ARG A 58 3.26 6.09 -5.64
N LEU A 59 3.63 4.92 -5.16
CA LEU A 59 3.98 4.72 -3.77
C LEU A 59 5.45 4.45 -3.61
N ARG A 60 6.04 5.02 -2.58
CA ARG A 60 7.41 4.70 -2.17
C ARG A 60 7.37 4.47 -0.68
N ILE A 61 7.48 3.22 -0.26
CA ILE A 61 7.42 2.84 1.13
C ILE A 61 8.84 2.54 1.59
N THR A 62 9.27 3.19 2.65
CA THR A 62 10.63 3.07 3.15
C THR A 62 10.68 2.23 4.40
N HIS A 63 11.59 1.26 4.41
CA HIS A 63 11.85 0.44 5.59
C HIS A 63 13.35 0.26 5.68
N ASP A 64 13.94 0.74 6.77
CA ASP A 64 15.39 0.78 6.95
C ASP A 64 15.96 1.60 5.79
N ASP A 65 16.89 1.06 5.05
CA ASP A 65 17.52 1.79 3.96
C ASP A 65 16.94 1.38 2.61
N GLU A 66 15.84 0.68 2.60
CA GLU A 66 15.26 0.17 1.36
C GLU A 66 13.96 0.86 1.04
N ILE A 67 13.64 0.94 -0.24
CA ILE A 67 12.41 1.55 -0.70
C ILE A 67 11.69 0.55 -1.60
N PHE A 68 10.41 0.33 -1.31
CA PHE A 68 9.54 -0.46 -2.15
C PHE A 68 8.70 0.53 -2.96
N GLU A 69 8.73 0.39 -4.28
CA GLU A 69 7.96 1.26 -5.17
C GLU A 69 6.93 0.48 -5.95
N ALA A 70 5.77 1.07 -6.12
CA ALA A 70 4.70 0.46 -6.91
C ALA A 70 3.77 1.55 -7.42
N ILE A 71 3.04 1.21 -8.47
CA ILE A 71 1.90 2.03 -8.88
C ILE A 71 0.68 1.37 -8.27
N GLY A 72 -0.17 2.14 -7.66
CA GLY A 72 -1.37 1.63 -7.02
C GLY A 72 -2.60 2.42 -7.44
N ARG A 73 -3.74 1.96 -6.98
CA ARG A 73 -5.01 2.63 -7.19
C ARG A 73 -5.76 2.66 -5.88
N VAL A 74 -6.34 3.81 -5.56
CA VAL A 74 -7.14 3.95 -4.36
C VAL A 74 -8.45 3.22 -4.59
N VAL A 75 -8.74 2.22 -3.78
CA VAL A 75 -9.93 1.40 -3.96
C VAL A 75 -11.01 1.69 -2.92
N TYR A 76 -10.66 2.31 -1.81
CA TYR A 76 -11.66 2.81 -0.89
C TYR A 76 -11.05 3.88 0.00
N VAL A 77 -11.90 4.71 0.57
CA VAL A 77 -11.48 5.83 1.39
C VAL A 77 -12.24 5.79 2.71
N SER A 78 -11.51 6.02 3.81
CA SER A 78 -12.12 6.23 5.11
C SER A 78 -11.86 7.71 5.43
N PRO A 79 -12.88 8.57 5.33
CA PRO A 79 -12.67 10.01 5.48
C PRO A 79 -11.98 10.36 6.77
N SER A 80 -10.97 11.22 6.68
CA SER A 80 -10.18 11.69 7.81
C SER A 80 -9.36 10.61 8.49
N LEU A 81 -9.31 9.41 7.93
CA LEU A 81 -8.57 8.30 8.54
C LEU A 81 -7.53 7.73 7.59
N GLY A 82 -7.92 7.45 6.37
CA GLY A 82 -6.97 6.85 5.45
C GLY A 82 -7.59 6.32 4.19
N MET A 83 -6.81 5.54 3.46
CA MET A 83 -7.26 4.99 2.18
C MET A 83 -6.62 3.64 1.93
N GLY A 84 -7.39 2.75 1.30
CA GLY A 84 -6.88 1.45 0.89
C GLY A 84 -6.41 1.52 -0.54
N ILE A 85 -5.23 0.97 -0.80
CA ILE A 85 -4.60 1.01 -2.11
C ILE A 85 -4.27 -0.39 -2.55
N VAL A 86 -4.63 -0.72 -3.80
CA VAL A 86 -4.24 -1.99 -4.39
C VAL A 86 -3.09 -1.71 -5.33
N PHE A 87 -2.07 -2.57 -5.33
CA PHE A 87 -0.93 -2.42 -6.22
C PHE A 87 -1.36 -2.90 -7.61
N VAL A 88 -1.15 -2.07 -8.63
CA VAL A 88 -1.50 -2.43 -10.01
C VAL A 88 -0.28 -2.71 -10.85
N GLU A 89 0.87 -2.14 -10.50
CA GLU A 89 2.12 -2.43 -11.21
C GLU A 89 3.24 -2.53 -10.20
N VAL A 90 3.89 -3.67 -10.16
CA VAL A 90 5.02 -3.90 -9.25
C VAL A 90 6.09 -4.61 -10.06
N GLU A 91 7.25 -3.96 -10.19
CA GLU A 91 8.36 -4.57 -10.88
C GLU A 91 8.83 -5.81 -10.13
N PRO A 92 9.35 -6.82 -10.84
CA PRO A 92 9.77 -8.06 -10.17
C PRO A 92 10.73 -7.86 -9.01
N GLU A 93 11.68 -6.94 -9.14
CA GLU A 93 12.62 -6.75 -8.03
C GLU A 93 11.96 -6.05 -6.86
N GLN A 94 10.94 -5.25 -7.11
CA GLN A 94 10.19 -4.65 -6.02
C GLN A 94 9.33 -5.70 -5.31
N ARG A 95 8.78 -6.62 -6.07
CA ARG A 95 8.01 -7.72 -5.51
C ARG A 95 8.89 -8.57 -4.61
N ALA A 96 10.10 -8.86 -5.06
CA ALA A 96 11.04 -9.66 -4.27
C ALA A 96 11.43 -8.94 -2.99
N ARG A 97 11.57 -7.61 -3.04
CA ARG A 97 11.89 -6.84 -1.85
C ARG A 97 10.76 -6.91 -0.83
N LEU A 98 9.54 -6.78 -1.29
CA LEU A 98 8.39 -6.82 -0.40
C LEU A 98 8.28 -8.22 0.25
N ASP A 99 8.48 -9.26 -0.53
CA ASP A 99 8.45 -10.62 0.00
C ASP A 99 9.52 -10.81 1.07
N ARG A 100 10.69 -10.23 0.86
CA ARG A 100 11.77 -10.35 1.83
C ARG A 100 11.41 -9.60 3.11
N TRP A 101 10.79 -8.44 3.00
CA TRP A 101 10.36 -7.70 4.18
C TRP A 101 9.40 -8.53 5.03
N PHE A 102 8.46 -9.23 4.38
CA PHE A 102 7.55 -10.07 5.12
C PHE A 102 8.29 -11.17 5.85
N SER A 103 9.22 -11.82 5.19
CA SER A 103 10.01 -12.86 5.82
C SER A 103 10.82 -12.35 6.99
N GLU A 104 11.48 -11.21 6.79
CA GLU A 104 12.34 -10.66 7.82
C GLU A 104 11.58 -10.18 9.04
N SER A 105 10.33 -9.79 8.85
CA SER A 105 9.55 -9.29 9.96
C SER A 105 8.91 -10.43 10.76
N GLY A 106 9.09 -11.67 10.32
CA GLY A 106 8.47 -12.78 10.98
C GLY A 106 7.00 -12.91 10.66
N ALA A 107 6.54 -12.18 9.67
CA ALA A 107 5.13 -12.16 9.31
C ALA A 107 4.83 -13.26 8.31
N GLU A 108 5.04 -14.49 8.69
CA GLU A 108 4.70 -15.59 7.80
C GLU A 108 3.90 -16.60 8.55
N PHE A 109 3.10 -17.32 7.85
CA PHE A 109 2.15 -18.22 8.44
C PHE A 109 2.10 -19.52 7.70
#